data_b73468a76cadd57cdd138955b4eeff26
#
_entry.id   b73468a76cadd57cdd138955b4eeff26
#
_cell.length_a   1.000
_cell.length_b   1.000
_cell.length_c   1.000
_cell.angle_alpha   90.00
_cell.angle_beta   90.00
_cell.angle_gamma   90.00
#
_symmetry.space_group_name_H-M   'P 1'
#
loop_
_entity.id
_entity.type
_entity.pdbx_description
1 polymer ?
#
loop_
_entity_poly.entity_id
_entity_poly.type
_entity_poly.pdbx_seq_one_letter_code
_entity_poly.pdbx_strand_id
1 'polypeptide(L)'
;MKIYSFFNPKRTAFWIHLALMTIVIGACVTHFAGVQGELHLRADKAQTVTVREQSVSLFLWDFRIIADAEGNPADYLSELRLLDRSQAEIAIDTGFVRMNKPLKYHGFRFCQSDYDSDLQGVVFAYNYDPWGIGITYAGYAMLLVAMIAFFFDSRTRFRALLKSLATQWPYSKALLQWSGLAAIAVIIILALVMTKVVTPKPPLQPVLQTPLLGIHVSVIMLAYTLFAIIAINGVLGLCVAQWRERLMAVSQVLLYPALFCLTTGIFIGAVWANMSWGRYWGWDPKETWALITMIVYAGLLHLPMMVSHKTAVSSPKYRTVYHLACIVAFFFVLFTYFGVSYLLGGLHSYA
;
A
#
# COMPACT_ATOMS: atom_id res chain seq x y z
N MET A 1 19.18 7.69 24.79
CA MET A 1 17.95 8.51 24.59
C MET A 1 16.88 7.98 25.52
N LYS A 2 16.38 8.80 26.45
CA LYS A 2 15.41 8.35 27.45
C LYS A 2 14.10 7.99 26.74
N ILE A 3 13.55 6.80 26.98
CA ILE A 3 12.28 6.30 26.43
C ILE A 3 11.15 7.34 26.57
N TYR A 4 11.16 8.12 27.68
CA TYR A 4 10.20 9.20 27.94
C TYR A 4 10.16 10.32 26.86
N SER A 5 11.23 10.50 26.05
CA SER A 5 11.22 11.52 24.99
C SER A 5 10.47 11.05 23.75
N PHE A 6 10.23 9.76 23.61
CA PHE A 6 9.50 9.17 22.49
C PHE A 6 7.98 9.40 22.61
N PHE A 7 7.45 9.28 23.81
CA PHE A 7 6.01 9.47 24.11
C PHE A 7 5.61 10.94 24.30
N ASN A 8 6.38 11.89 23.76
CA ASN A 8 6.02 13.29 23.82
C ASN A 8 5.07 13.65 22.67
N PRO A 9 3.77 13.95 22.94
CA PRO A 9 2.78 14.27 21.92
C PRO A 9 3.08 15.55 21.14
N LYS A 10 4.01 16.38 21.63
CA LYS A 10 4.53 17.54 20.89
C LYS A 10 5.48 17.18 19.74
N ARG A 11 5.82 15.91 19.58
CA ARG A 11 6.69 15.43 18.49
C ARG A 11 5.88 14.69 17.44
N THR A 12 6.08 15.03 16.18
CA THR A 12 5.41 14.39 15.04
C THR A 12 5.69 12.88 14.95
N ALA A 13 6.88 12.43 15.36
CA ALA A 13 7.21 11.01 15.43
C ALA A 13 6.27 10.21 16.36
N PHE A 14 5.78 10.80 17.46
CA PHE A 14 4.80 10.17 18.33
C PHE A 14 3.51 9.83 17.57
N TRP A 15 3.00 10.78 16.79
CA TRP A 15 1.76 10.60 16.02
C TRP A 15 1.89 9.56 14.92
N ILE A 16 3.08 9.42 14.30
CA ILE A 16 3.35 8.37 13.34
C ILE A 16 3.21 6.98 14.00
N HIS A 17 3.83 6.77 15.16
CA HIS A 17 3.75 5.48 15.85
C HIS A 17 2.35 5.23 16.42
N LEU A 18 1.67 6.25 16.90
CA LEU A 18 0.28 6.13 17.34
C LEU A 18 -0.64 5.73 16.19
N ALA A 19 -0.45 6.31 15.01
CA ALA A 19 -1.20 5.94 13.81
C ALA A 19 -0.95 4.48 13.40
N LEU A 20 0.31 4.02 13.43
CA LEU A 20 0.64 2.61 13.16
C LEU A 20 -0.02 1.68 14.18
N MET A 21 -0.03 2.04 15.47
CA MET A 21 -0.75 1.27 16.49
C MET A 21 -2.26 1.24 16.22
N THR A 22 -2.86 2.37 15.81
CA THR A 22 -4.28 2.44 15.45
C THR A 22 -4.60 1.52 14.28
N ILE A 23 -3.73 1.45 13.26
CA ILE A 23 -3.88 0.53 12.13
C ILE A 23 -3.85 -0.93 12.61
N VAL A 24 -2.89 -1.28 13.48
CA VAL A 24 -2.79 -2.64 14.04
C VAL A 24 -4.04 -2.98 14.87
N ILE A 25 -4.53 -2.05 15.70
CA ILE A 25 -5.77 -2.25 16.46
C ILE A 25 -6.95 -2.48 15.50
N GLY A 26 -7.08 -1.67 14.44
CA GLY A 26 -8.12 -1.86 13.42
C GLY A 26 -8.02 -3.23 12.75
N ALA A 27 -6.82 -3.67 12.39
CA ALA A 27 -6.57 -4.99 11.82
C ALA A 27 -6.95 -6.14 12.79
N CYS A 28 -6.63 -6.00 14.07
CA CYS A 28 -7.07 -6.96 15.10
C CYS A 28 -8.60 -6.98 15.23
N VAL A 29 -9.26 -5.83 15.23
CA VAL A 29 -10.73 -5.76 15.28
C VAL A 29 -11.34 -6.44 14.06
N THR A 30 -10.84 -6.18 12.84
CA THR A 30 -11.25 -6.88 11.63
C THR A 30 -11.05 -8.38 11.73
N HIS A 31 -9.91 -8.83 12.24
CA HIS A 31 -9.58 -10.25 12.35
C HIS A 31 -10.52 -11.00 13.32
N PHE A 32 -10.82 -10.41 14.48
CA PHE A 32 -11.64 -11.07 15.52
C PHE A 32 -13.14 -10.80 15.38
N ALA A 33 -13.54 -9.67 14.81
CA ALA A 33 -14.92 -9.24 14.72
C ALA A 33 -15.48 -9.27 13.30
N GLY A 34 -14.66 -9.24 12.28
CA GLY A 34 -15.06 -9.32 10.86
C GLY A 34 -15.45 -10.76 10.49
N VAL A 35 -16.38 -10.88 9.53
CA VAL A 35 -16.78 -12.14 8.93
C VAL A 35 -16.67 -12.00 7.43
N GLN A 36 -16.07 -13.01 6.79
CA GLN A 36 -15.90 -13.07 5.34
C GLN A 36 -16.43 -14.39 4.82
N GLY A 37 -16.93 -14.39 3.59
CA GLY A 37 -17.39 -15.59 2.92
C GLY A 37 -17.68 -15.35 1.45
N GLU A 38 -18.16 -16.38 0.80
CA GLU A 38 -18.57 -16.35 -0.60
C GLU A 38 -20.06 -16.62 -0.70
N LEU A 39 -20.70 -16.03 -1.69
CA LEU A 39 -22.11 -16.16 -2.00
C LEU A 39 -22.26 -16.36 -3.50
N HIS A 40 -22.71 -17.53 -3.92
CA HIS A 40 -23.00 -17.82 -5.32
C HIS A 40 -24.48 -17.56 -5.59
N LEU A 41 -24.79 -16.50 -6.32
CA LEU A 41 -26.15 -16.15 -6.72
C LEU A 41 -26.41 -16.58 -8.16
N ARG A 42 -27.56 -17.20 -8.37
CA ARG A 42 -28.10 -17.49 -9.71
C ARG A 42 -29.44 -16.80 -9.88
N ALA A 43 -29.78 -16.49 -11.14
CA ALA A 43 -31.00 -15.75 -11.49
C ALA A 43 -32.33 -16.48 -11.16
N ASP A 44 -32.25 -17.71 -10.76
CA ASP A 44 -33.43 -18.56 -10.41
C ASP A 44 -33.76 -18.59 -8.92
N LYS A 45 -32.82 -18.15 -8.04
CA LYS A 45 -32.98 -18.34 -6.59
C LYS A 45 -32.39 -17.22 -5.76
N ALA A 46 -33.19 -16.71 -4.83
CA ALA A 46 -32.71 -15.81 -3.79
C ALA A 46 -31.87 -16.55 -2.75
N GLN A 47 -30.84 -15.89 -2.22
CA GLN A 47 -30.06 -16.40 -1.11
C GLN A 47 -29.96 -15.38 0.01
N THR A 48 -29.93 -15.89 1.25
CA THR A 48 -29.82 -15.07 2.45
C THR A 48 -28.47 -15.30 3.12
N VAL A 49 -27.73 -14.21 3.35
CA VAL A 49 -26.53 -14.22 4.18
C VAL A 49 -26.89 -13.69 5.55
N THR A 50 -26.59 -14.47 6.58
CA THR A 50 -26.81 -14.10 7.98
C THR A 50 -25.47 -14.08 8.71
N VAL A 51 -25.15 -12.93 9.31
CA VAL A 51 -23.97 -12.76 10.18
C VAL A 51 -24.44 -12.14 11.49
N ARG A 52 -24.32 -12.88 12.57
CA ARG A 52 -24.86 -12.50 13.89
C ARG A 52 -26.35 -12.22 13.79
N GLU A 53 -26.79 -11.02 14.15
CA GLU A 53 -28.19 -10.58 14.09
C GLU A 53 -28.58 -9.91 12.76
N GLN A 54 -27.60 -9.69 11.88
CA GLN A 54 -27.83 -9.06 10.58
C GLN A 54 -28.02 -10.12 9.49
N SER A 55 -29.08 -9.98 8.71
CA SER A 55 -29.34 -10.82 7.54
C SER A 55 -29.66 -9.94 6.34
N VAL A 56 -29.16 -10.35 5.19
CA VAL A 56 -29.44 -9.71 3.91
C VAL A 56 -29.84 -10.79 2.92
N SER A 57 -31.03 -10.67 2.33
CA SER A 57 -31.51 -11.55 1.27
C SER A 57 -31.28 -10.89 -0.07
N LEU A 58 -30.61 -11.58 -0.97
CA LEU A 58 -30.18 -11.07 -2.26
C LEU A 58 -30.72 -11.99 -3.38
N PHE A 59 -31.12 -11.36 -4.49
CA PHE A 59 -31.50 -12.03 -5.70
C PHE A 59 -30.72 -11.40 -6.88
N LEU A 60 -30.10 -12.22 -7.73
CA LEU A 60 -29.45 -11.76 -8.95
C LEU A 60 -30.52 -11.48 -10.00
N TRP A 61 -30.73 -10.20 -10.34
CA TRP A 61 -31.70 -9.78 -11.34
C TRP A 61 -31.13 -9.85 -12.75
N ASP A 62 -29.90 -9.37 -12.92
CA ASP A 62 -29.24 -9.34 -14.22
C ASP A 62 -27.72 -9.34 -14.05
N PHE A 63 -27.02 -9.96 -15.00
CA PHE A 63 -25.56 -9.91 -15.10
C PHE A 63 -25.14 -9.64 -16.53
N ARG A 64 -24.27 -8.65 -16.71
CA ARG A 64 -23.77 -8.24 -18.03
C ARG A 64 -22.28 -7.99 -18.02
N ILE A 65 -21.61 -8.48 -19.07
CA ILE A 65 -20.23 -8.11 -19.38
C ILE A 65 -20.28 -6.88 -20.29
N ILE A 66 -19.66 -5.78 -19.86
CA ILE A 66 -19.55 -4.55 -20.65
C ILE A 66 -18.21 -4.62 -21.39
N ALA A 67 -18.26 -4.63 -22.72
CA ALA A 67 -17.07 -4.65 -23.56
C ALA A 67 -16.61 -3.23 -23.93
N ASP A 68 -15.30 -3.10 -24.19
CA ASP A 68 -14.72 -1.91 -24.83
C ASP A 68 -15.00 -1.87 -26.34
N ALA A 69 -14.46 -0.85 -27.02
CA ALA A 69 -14.63 -0.68 -28.47
C ALA A 69 -14.01 -1.81 -29.30
N GLU A 70 -13.02 -2.51 -28.72
CA GLU A 70 -12.31 -3.64 -29.31
C GLU A 70 -12.97 -5.00 -28.97
N GLY A 71 -14.05 -5.02 -28.18
CA GLY A 71 -14.77 -6.23 -27.78
C GLY A 71 -14.20 -6.94 -26.54
N ASN A 72 -13.21 -6.38 -25.88
CA ASN A 72 -12.65 -6.98 -24.65
C ASN A 72 -13.48 -6.57 -23.43
N PRO A 73 -13.57 -7.43 -22.40
CA PRO A 73 -14.24 -7.07 -21.15
C PRO A 73 -13.64 -5.82 -20.51
N ALA A 74 -14.46 -4.79 -20.35
CA ALA A 74 -14.08 -3.52 -19.71
C ALA A 74 -14.67 -3.39 -18.30
N ASP A 75 -15.83 -4.00 -18.04
CA ASP A 75 -16.46 -4.01 -16.73
C ASP A 75 -17.43 -5.20 -16.61
N TYR A 76 -17.76 -5.59 -15.38
CA TYR A 76 -18.78 -6.59 -15.07
C TYR A 76 -19.85 -5.90 -14.23
N LEU A 77 -21.10 -5.94 -14.68
CA LEU A 77 -22.23 -5.32 -13.99
C LEU A 77 -23.21 -6.39 -13.52
N SER A 78 -23.39 -6.49 -12.21
CA SER A 78 -24.43 -7.30 -11.57
C SER A 78 -25.48 -6.38 -10.96
N GLU A 79 -26.74 -6.59 -11.32
CA GLU A 79 -27.89 -5.96 -10.70
C GLU A 79 -28.48 -6.92 -9.67
N LEU A 80 -28.49 -6.47 -8.41
CA LEU A 80 -28.99 -7.25 -7.28
C LEU A 80 -30.26 -6.61 -6.74
N ARG A 81 -31.26 -7.42 -6.43
CA ARG A 81 -32.43 -7.01 -5.65
C ARG A 81 -32.27 -7.46 -4.21
N LEU A 82 -32.44 -6.51 -3.32
CA LEU A 82 -32.48 -6.74 -1.88
C LEU A 82 -33.93 -7.05 -1.49
N LEU A 83 -34.14 -8.19 -0.86
CA LEU A 83 -35.48 -8.68 -0.55
C LEU A 83 -35.85 -8.47 0.91
N ASP A 84 -37.15 -8.28 1.18
CA ASP A 84 -37.67 -8.20 2.54
C ASP A 84 -37.48 -9.53 3.28
N ARG A 85 -37.17 -9.47 4.56
CA ARG A 85 -37.05 -10.64 5.45
C ARG A 85 -38.36 -11.42 5.64
N SER A 86 -39.49 -10.69 5.64
CA SER A 86 -40.81 -11.24 5.91
C SER A 86 -41.51 -11.74 4.64
N GLN A 87 -41.13 -11.20 3.49
CA GLN A 87 -41.72 -11.50 2.18
C GLN A 87 -40.62 -11.58 1.14
N ALA A 88 -40.02 -12.76 0.98
CA ALA A 88 -38.86 -12.99 0.09
C ALA A 88 -39.10 -12.66 -1.41
N GLU A 89 -40.32 -12.32 -1.78
CA GLU A 89 -40.73 -11.92 -3.14
C GLU A 89 -40.74 -10.38 -3.34
N ILE A 90 -40.69 -9.60 -2.25
CA ILE A 90 -40.76 -8.14 -2.35
C ILE A 90 -39.35 -7.55 -2.32
N ALA A 91 -38.93 -6.96 -3.44
CA ALA A 91 -37.70 -6.19 -3.48
C ALA A 91 -37.89 -4.84 -2.77
N ILE A 92 -37.09 -4.59 -1.72
CA ILE A 92 -37.10 -3.35 -0.96
C ILE A 92 -36.11 -2.31 -1.52
N ASP A 93 -35.08 -2.77 -2.25
CA ASP A 93 -34.09 -1.91 -2.87
C ASP A 93 -33.39 -2.63 -4.04
N THR A 94 -32.71 -1.87 -4.89
CA THR A 94 -31.90 -2.40 -5.99
C THR A 94 -30.47 -1.91 -5.81
N GLY A 95 -29.53 -2.84 -5.85
CA GLY A 95 -28.10 -2.58 -5.72
C GLY A 95 -27.35 -2.99 -6.99
N PHE A 96 -26.30 -2.27 -7.28
CA PHE A 96 -25.40 -2.59 -8.39
C PHE A 96 -24.02 -2.92 -7.87
N VAL A 97 -23.46 -4.04 -8.34
CA VAL A 97 -22.06 -4.40 -8.14
C VAL A 97 -21.33 -4.29 -9.46
N ARG A 98 -20.21 -3.59 -9.46
CA ARG A 98 -19.31 -3.47 -10.62
C ARG A 98 -17.87 -3.73 -10.18
N MET A 99 -16.97 -3.95 -11.12
CA MET A 99 -15.54 -4.02 -10.79
C MET A 99 -15.10 -2.77 -10.05
N ASN A 100 -14.42 -2.96 -8.93
CA ASN A 100 -13.95 -1.90 -8.04
C ASN A 100 -15.04 -1.01 -7.41
N LYS A 101 -16.32 -1.40 -7.51
CA LYS A 101 -17.48 -0.71 -6.91
C LYS A 101 -18.37 -1.72 -6.18
N PRO A 102 -18.01 -2.12 -4.97
CA PRO A 102 -18.79 -3.07 -4.19
C PRO A 102 -20.13 -2.47 -3.74
N LEU A 103 -21.16 -3.31 -3.67
CA LEU A 103 -22.41 -2.97 -3.00
C LEU A 103 -22.18 -2.96 -1.48
N LYS A 104 -22.59 -1.88 -0.82
CA LYS A 104 -22.54 -1.74 0.64
C LYS A 104 -23.96 -1.66 1.18
N TYR A 105 -24.31 -2.56 2.09
CA TYR A 105 -25.64 -2.60 2.68
C TYR A 105 -25.58 -3.14 4.11
N HIS A 106 -26.11 -2.41 5.07
CA HIS A 106 -26.19 -2.80 6.49
C HIS A 106 -24.89 -3.37 7.10
N GLY A 107 -23.73 -2.77 6.75
CA GLY A 107 -22.42 -3.22 7.22
C GLY A 107 -21.80 -4.34 6.37
N PHE A 108 -22.57 -4.95 5.48
CA PHE A 108 -22.06 -5.86 4.46
C PHE A 108 -21.44 -5.11 3.30
N ARG A 109 -20.48 -5.76 2.68
CA ARG A 109 -19.87 -5.36 1.43
C ARG A 109 -19.81 -6.57 0.51
N PHE A 110 -20.38 -6.46 -0.69
CA PHE A 110 -20.41 -7.51 -1.70
C PHE A 110 -19.54 -7.07 -2.88
N CYS A 111 -18.51 -7.88 -3.18
CA CYS A 111 -17.59 -7.67 -4.31
C CYS A 111 -17.75 -8.84 -5.27
N GLN A 112 -17.82 -8.57 -6.57
CA GLN A 112 -17.85 -9.64 -7.55
C GLN A 112 -16.48 -10.33 -7.62
N SER A 113 -16.48 -11.66 -7.50
CA SER A 113 -15.29 -12.51 -7.46
C SER A 113 -15.16 -13.34 -8.73
N ASP A 114 -16.26 -13.94 -9.19
CA ASP A 114 -16.29 -14.81 -10.37
C ASP A 114 -17.70 -14.84 -10.98
N TYR A 115 -17.87 -15.50 -12.11
CA TYR A 115 -19.16 -15.72 -12.75
C TYR A 115 -19.22 -17.05 -13.48
N ASP A 116 -20.43 -17.60 -13.63
CA ASP A 116 -20.65 -18.88 -14.31
C ASP A 116 -20.48 -18.74 -15.83
N SER A 117 -19.99 -19.79 -16.48
CA SER A 117 -19.77 -19.80 -17.94
C SER A 117 -21.04 -19.63 -18.75
N ASP A 118 -22.20 -19.93 -18.17
CA ASP A 118 -23.53 -19.74 -18.77
C ASP A 118 -24.09 -18.31 -18.56
N LEU A 119 -23.35 -17.43 -17.87
CA LEU A 119 -23.74 -16.06 -17.50
C LEU A 119 -25.04 -15.97 -16.65
N GLN A 120 -25.50 -17.08 -16.07
CA GLN A 120 -26.71 -17.16 -15.24
C GLN A 120 -26.42 -17.08 -13.75
N GLY A 121 -25.14 -17.08 -13.34
CA GLY A 121 -24.72 -17.01 -11.97
C GLY A 121 -23.46 -16.18 -11.77
N VAL A 122 -23.35 -15.61 -10.58
CA VAL A 122 -22.23 -14.76 -10.17
C VAL A 122 -21.81 -15.13 -8.74
N VAL A 123 -20.51 -15.24 -8.54
CA VAL A 123 -19.92 -15.45 -7.21
C VAL A 123 -19.53 -14.10 -6.63
N PHE A 124 -20.03 -13.82 -5.44
CA PHE A 124 -19.68 -12.62 -4.67
C PHE A 124 -18.88 -12.99 -3.44
N ALA A 125 -17.73 -12.35 -3.26
CA ALA A 125 -17.07 -12.29 -1.96
C ALA A 125 -17.84 -11.29 -1.08
N TYR A 126 -18.26 -11.68 0.12
CA TYR A 126 -18.85 -10.75 1.07
C TYR A 126 -17.97 -10.56 2.29
N ASN A 127 -17.99 -9.35 2.82
CA ASN A 127 -17.34 -8.98 4.07
C ASN A 127 -18.32 -8.18 4.93
N TYR A 128 -18.43 -8.59 6.21
CA TYR A 128 -19.13 -7.85 7.25
C TYR A 128 -18.12 -7.41 8.30
N ASP A 129 -17.73 -6.13 8.24
CA ASP A 129 -16.79 -5.52 9.19
C ASP A 129 -17.22 -4.08 9.49
N PRO A 130 -18.14 -3.90 10.44
CA PRO A 130 -18.70 -2.59 10.76
C PRO A 130 -17.72 -1.66 11.50
N TRP A 131 -16.69 -2.19 12.14
CA TRP A 131 -15.80 -1.44 13.03
C TRP A 131 -14.34 -1.37 12.56
N GLY A 132 -13.75 -2.51 12.19
CA GLY A 132 -12.32 -2.63 11.96
C GLY A 132 -11.84 -1.80 10.76
N ILE A 133 -12.61 -1.78 9.67
CA ILE A 133 -12.30 -0.97 8.48
C ILE A 133 -12.26 0.53 8.84
N GLY A 134 -13.22 1.03 9.63
CA GLY A 134 -13.27 2.43 10.04
C GLY A 134 -12.07 2.83 10.88
N ILE A 135 -11.68 2.01 11.87
CA ILE A 135 -10.51 2.23 12.71
C ILE A 135 -9.23 2.22 11.87
N THR A 136 -9.08 1.25 10.98
CA THR A 136 -7.91 1.13 10.08
C THR A 136 -7.77 2.35 9.18
N TYR A 137 -8.86 2.81 8.59
CA TYR A 137 -8.84 3.99 7.70
C TYR A 137 -8.57 5.29 8.47
N ALA A 138 -9.09 5.43 9.70
CA ALA A 138 -8.71 6.54 10.58
C ALA A 138 -7.20 6.52 10.87
N GLY A 139 -6.62 5.33 11.09
CA GLY A 139 -5.18 5.14 11.23
C GLY A 139 -4.41 5.55 9.97
N TYR A 140 -4.87 5.20 8.77
CA TYR A 140 -4.24 5.62 7.50
C TYR A 140 -4.25 7.15 7.33
N ALA A 141 -5.38 7.78 7.58
CA ALA A 141 -5.51 9.23 7.51
C ALA A 141 -4.58 9.94 8.51
N MET A 142 -4.58 9.48 9.77
CA MET A 142 -3.71 10.01 10.82
C MET A 142 -2.23 9.82 10.47
N LEU A 143 -1.86 8.67 9.91
CA LEU A 143 -0.49 8.38 9.50
C LEU A 143 -0.04 9.32 8.37
N LEU A 144 -0.85 9.49 7.33
CA LEU A 144 -0.54 10.38 6.22
C LEU A 144 -0.32 11.83 6.70
N VAL A 145 -1.24 12.34 7.53
CA VAL A 145 -1.11 13.68 8.10
C VAL A 145 0.13 13.82 8.97
N ALA A 146 0.40 12.83 9.85
CA ALA A 146 1.57 12.84 10.71
C ALA A 146 2.90 12.76 9.93
N MET A 147 2.93 11.96 8.86
CA MET A 147 4.11 11.85 7.99
C MET A 147 4.36 13.13 7.19
N ILE A 148 3.33 13.78 6.68
CA ILE A 148 3.46 15.10 6.03
C ILE A 148 3.97 16.13 7.05
N ALA A 149 3.33 16.22 8.22
CA ALA A 149 3.74 17.14 9.28
C ALA A 149 5.20 16.92 9.73
N PHE A 150 5.68 15.67 9.71
CA PHE A 150 7.05 15.32 10.06
C PHE A 150 8.09 16.03 9.17
N PHE A 151 7.84 16.21 7.90
CA PHE A 151 8.78 16.92 6.99
C PHE A 151 8.85 18.43 7.27
N PHE A 152 7.80 18.99 7.83
CA PHE A 152 7.73 20.44 8.18
C PHE A 152 8.17 20.73 9.61
N ASP A 153 8.20 19.75 10.51
CA ASP A 153 8.65 19.94 11.90
C ASP A 153 10.17 20.13 11.96
N SER A 154 10.60 21.33 12.33
CA SER A 154 12.01 21.72 12.44
C SER A 154 12.81 20.93 13.47
N ARG A 155 12.13 20.23 14.42
CA ARG A 155 12.73 19.45 15.50
C ARG A 155 13.05 18.02 15.08
N THR A 156 12.68 17.61 13.84
CA THR A 156 12.90 16.26 13.35
C THR A 156 14.38 16.02 13.02
N ARG A 157 14.76 14.74 13.13
CA ARG A 157 16.11 14.31 12.70
C ARG A 157 16.33 14.55 11.20
N PHE A 158 15.29 14.39 10.39
CA PHE A 158 15.33 14.69 8.96
C PHE A 158 15.81 16.13 8.71
N ARG A 159 15.20 17.13 9.38
CA ARG A 159 15.58 18.53 9.25
C ARG A 159 17.00 18.81 9.77
N ALA A 160 17.39 18.15 10.87
CA ALA A 160 18.75 18.26 11.40
C ALA A 160 19.80 17.70 10.40
N LEU A 161 19.53 16.56 9.77
CA LEU A 161 20.38 15.95 8.75
C LEU A 161 20.47 16.83 7.50
N LEU A 162 19.33 17.36 7.02
CA LEU A 162 19.33 18.31 5.89
C LEU A 162 20.19 19.55 6.17
N LYS A 163 20.07 20.12 7.38
CA LYS A 163 20.87 21.28 7.78
C LYS A 163 22.36 20.92 7.84
N SER A 164 22.74 19.77 8.40
CA SER A 164 24.14 19.34 8.47
C SER A 164 24.74 19.09 7.09
N LEU A 165 24.01 18.44 6.19
CA LEU A 165 24.40 18.26 4.79
C LEU A 165 24.64 19.60 4.07
N ALA A 166 23.73 20.55 4.30
CA ALA A 166 23.83 21.86 3.68
C ALA A 166 25.02 22.67 4.14
N THR A 167 25.45 22.49 5.41
CA THR A 167 26.58 23.22 5.99
C THR A 167 27.92 22.54 5.74
N GLN A 168 28.00 21.23 5.85
CA GLN A 168 29.25 20.48 5.70
C GLN A 168 29.63 20.22 4.23
N TRP A 169 28.62 20.02 3.37
CA TRP A 169 28.83 19.70 1.96
C TRP A 169 27.83 20.45 1.07
N PRO A 170 28.12 21.74 0.73
CA PRO A 170 27.18 22.57 -0.03
C PRO A 170 26.75 21.95 -1.38
N TYR A 171 27.66 21.21 -2.04
CA TYR A 171 27.34 20.48 -3.29
C TYR A 171 26.39 19.29 -3.10
N SER A 172 26.18 18.82 -1.86
CA SER A 172 25.21 17.73 -1.59
C SER A 172 23.76 18.18 -1.74
N LYS A 173 23.48 19.51 -1.67
CA LYS A 173 22.17 20.04 -2.04
C LYS A 173 21.86 19.76 -3.51
N ALA A 174 22.82 19.98 -4.40
CA ALA A 174 22.66 19.67 -5.82
C ALA A 174 22.39 18.17 -6.03
N LEU A 175 23.16 17.29 -5.38
CA LEU A 175 22.93 15.84 -5.47
C LEU A 175 21.53 15.43 -4.98
N LEU A 176 21.04 16.02 -3.89
CA LEU A 176 19.68 15.78 -3.39
C LEU A 176 18.61 16.32 -4.34
N GLN A 177 18.83 17.49 -4.94
CA GLN A 177 17.94 18.07 -5.94
C GLN A 177 17.89 17.22 -7.20
N TRP A 178 19.05 16.79 -7.73
CA TRP A 178 19.11 15.93 -8.90
C TRP A 178 18.48 14.55 -8.65
N SER A 179 18.68 13.96 -7.47
CA SER A 179 18.02 12.69 -7.13
C SER A 179 16.50 12.85 -7.01
N GLY A 180 16.03 13.98 -6.48
CA GLY A 180 14.61 14.33 -6.45
C GLY A 180 14.02 14.53 -7.85
N LEU A 181 14.71 15.25 -8.72
CA LEU A 181 14.31 15.44 -10.12
C LEU A 181 14.31 14.13 -10.90
N ALA A 182 15.31 13.28 -10.71
CA ALA A 182 15.35 11.96 -11.31
C ALA A 182 14.17 11.08 -10.86
N ALA A 183 13.84 11.12 -9.57
CA ALA A 183 12.68 10.40 -9.03
C ALA A 183 11.36 10.92 -9.62
N ILE A 184 11.20 12.24 -9.74
CA ILE A 184 10.02 12.84 -10.40
C ILE A 184 9.96 12.45 -11.88
N ALA A 185 11.08 12.46 -12.60
CA ALA A 185 11.13 12.02 -13.99
C ALA A 185 10.72 10.56 -14.14
N VAL A 186 11.17 9.67 -13.25
CA VAL A 186 10.76 8.27 -13.23
C VAL A 186 9.26 8.14 -12.99
N ILE A 187 8.66 8.90 -12.08
CA ILE A 187 7.20 8.90 -11.87
C ILE A 187 6.46 9.33 -13.14
N ILE A 188 6.91 10.42 -13.77
CA ILE A 188 6.28 10.92 -15.00
C ILE A 188 6.36 9.85 -16.10
N ILE A 189 7.53 9.23 -16.31
CA ILE A 189 7.71 8.16 -17.29
C ILE A 189 6.78 6.98 -16.98
N LEU A 190 6.73 6.53 -15.72
CA LEU A 190 5.83 5.45 -15.30
C LEU A 190 4.37 5.82 -15.48
N ALA A 191 3.97 7.04 -15.15
CA ALA A 191 2.60 7.51 -15.38
C ALA A 191 2.25 7.51 -16.88
N LEU A 192 3.16 7.98 -17.75
CA LEU A 192 2.97 7.95 -19.20
C LEU A 192 2.87 6.52 -19.75
N VAL A 193 3.72 5.60 -19.26
CA VAL A 193 3.64 4.18 -19.63
C VAL A 193 2.32 3.58 -19.18
N MET A 194 1.89 3.87 -17.96
CA MET A 194 0.62 3.38 -17.41
C MET A 194 -0.61 3.95 -18.11
N THR A 195 -0.53 5.16 -18.69
CA THR A 195 -1.62 5.78 -19.46
C THR A 195 -1.71 5.30 -20.92
N LYS A 196 -0.90 4.30 -21.32
CA LYS A 196 -0.84 3.78 -22.69
C LYS A 196 -0.34 4.79 -23.75
N VAL A 197 0.25 5.89 -23.32
CA VAL A 197 0.77 6.92 -24.24
C VAL A 197 2.02 6.43 -24.97
N VAL A 198 2.86 5.63 -24.29
CA VAL A 198 4.17 5.21 -24.81
C VAL A 198 4.13 3.82 -25.43
N THR A 199 3.33 2.91 -24.89
CA THR A 199 3.25 1.52 -25.40
C THR A 199 1.80 1.06 -25.55
N PRO A 200 1.41 0.47 -26.70
CA PRO A 200 0.16 -0.27 -26.82
C PRO A 200 0.19 -1.42 -25.80
N LYS A 201 -0.79 -1.48 -24.90
CA LYS A 201 -0.92 -2.59 -23.94
C LYS A 201 -2.00 -3.54 -24.41
N PRO A 202 -1.83 -4.86 -24.17
CA PRO A 202 -2.98 -5.75 -24.22
C PRO A 202 -4.06 -5.24 -23.27
N PRO A 203 -5.34 -5.53 -23.51
CA PRO A 203 -6.42 -5.08 -22.65
C PRO A 203 -6.17 -5.53 -21.21
N LEU A 204 -6.11 -4.57 -20.29
CA LEU A 204 -5.96 -4.88 -18.86
C LEU A 204 -7.26 -5.53 -18.38
N GLN A 205 -7.12 -6.50 -17.49
CA GLN A 205 -8.28 -7.04 -16.79
C GLN A 205 -9.09 -5.90 -16.15
N PRO A 206 -10.42 -5.94 -16.16
CA PRO A 206 -11.27 -4.86 -15.63
C PRO A 206 -10.93 -4.42 -14.21
N VAL A 207 -10.53 -5.36 -13.35
CA VAL A 207 -10.11 -5.08 -11.97
C VAL A 207 -8.91 -4.13 -11.89
N LEU A 208 -8.02 -4.15 -12.89
CA LEU A 208 -6.81 -3.32 -12.96
C LEU A 208 -7.06 -1.92 -13.56
N GLN A 209 -8.26 -1.66 -14.08
CA GLN A 209 -8.59 -0.42 -14.78
C GLN A 209 -9.10 0.66 -13.80
N THR A 210 -8.28 1.03 -12.80
CA THR A 210 -8.64 2.08 -11.85
C THR A 210 -7.53 3.13 -11.69
N PRO A 211 -7.89 4.42 -11.56
CA PRO A 211 -6.90 5.48 -11.28
C PRO A 211 -6.14 5.22 -9.96
N LEU A 212 -6.81 4.62 -8.98
CA LEU A 212 -6.23 4.34 -7.67
C LEU A 212 -5.06 3.34 -7.76
N LEU A 213 -5.20 2.30 -8.60
CA LEU A 213 -4.11 1.36 -8.87
C LEU A 213 -2.92 2.07 -9.55
N GLY A 214 -3.20 2.95 -10.53
CA GLY A 214 -2.16 3.74 -11.18
C GLY A 214 -1.37 4.60 -10.19
N ILE A 215 -2.06 5.27 -9.27
CA ILE A 215 -1.42 6.06 -8.19
C ILE A 215 -0.62 5.14 -7.27
N HIS A 216 -1.18 4.01 -6.82
CA HIS A 216 -0.48 3.03 -5.99
C HIS A 216 0.85 2.61 -6.62
N VAL A 217 0.81 2.12 -7.85
CA VAL A 217 2.01 1.65 -8.56
C VAL A 217 3.03 2.77 -8.71
N SER A 218 2.62 3.97 -9.10
CA SER A 218 3.52 5.13 -9.27
C SER A 218 4.24 5.49 -7.98
N VAL A 219 3.54 5.52 -6.85
CA VAL A 219 4.11 5.84 -5.54
C VAL A 219 5.06 4.74 -5.05
N ILE A 220 4.73 3.47 -5.27
CA ILE A 220 5.62 2.33 -4.96
C ILE A 220 6.90 2.39 -5.80
N MET A 221 6.79 2.66 -7.10
CA MET A 221 7.95 2.73 -7.98
C MET A 221 8.87 3.90 -7.64
N LEU A 222 8.30 5.03 -7.18
CA LEU A 222 9.10 6.13 -6.62
C LEU A 222 9.89 5.67 -5.38
N ALA A 223 9.25 4.96 -4.46
CA ALA A 223 9.92 4.43 -3.28
C ALA A 223 11.08 3.49 -3.69
N TYR A 224 10.84 2.58 -4.62
CA TYR A 224 11.86 1.64 -5.13
C TYR A 224 13.02 2.36 -5.82
N THR A 225 12.75 3.42 -6.56
CA THR A 225 13.80 4.26 -7.18
C THR A 225 14.68 4.92 -6.11
N LEU A 226 14.08 5.48 -5.06
CA LEU A 226 14.83 6.08 -3.95
C LEU A 226 15.66 5.02 -3.20
N PHE A 227 15.13 3.81 -2.98
CA PHE A 227 15.89 2.71 -2.39
C PHE A 227 17.03 2.23 -3.28
N ALA A 228 16.86 2.22 -4.61
CA ALA A 228 17.94 1.93 -5.54
C ALA A 228 19.08 2.96 -5.43
N ILE A 229 18.75 4.24 -5.35
CA ILE A 229 19.76 5.30 -5.13
C ILE A 229 20.48 5.09 -3.80
N ILE A 230 19.78 4.72 -2.73
CA ILE A 230 20.38 4.40 -1.43
C ILE A 230 21.33 3.20 -1.54
N ALA A 231 20.95 2.16 -2.28
CA ALA A 231 21.81 1.00 -2.50
C ALA A 231 23.06 1.34 -3.34
N ILE A 232 22.92 2.15 -4.39
CA ILE A 232 24.04 2.65 -5.19
C ILE A 232 24.99 3.47 -4.31
N ASN A 233 24.47 4.36 -3.46
CA ASN A 233 25.27 5.06 -2.46
C ASN A 233 25.97 4.10 -1.51
N GLY A 234 25.34 2.97 -1.17
CA GLY A 234 25.94 1.89 -0.39
C GLY A 234 27.18 1.32 -1.09
N VAL A 235 27.07 0.93 -2.36
CA VAL A 235 28.17 0.40 -3.16
C VAL A 235 29.30 1.43 -3.29
N LEU A 236 28.98 2.65 -3.70
CA LEU A 236 29.97 3.73 -3.84
C LEU A 236 30.67 4.04 -2.51
N GLY A 237 29.94 4.02 -1.38
CA GLY A 237 30.51 4.24 -0.04
C GLY A 237 31.44 3.12 0.42
N LEU A 238 31.27 1.90 -0.09
CA LEU A 238 32.23 0.80 0.15
C LEU A 238 33.46 0.92 -0.77
N CYS A 239 33.29 1.31 -2.03
CA CYS A 239 34.38 1.41 -3.01
C CYS A 239 35.24 2.68 -2.80
N VAL A 240 34.65 3.82 -2.42
CA VAL A 240 35.33 5.12 -2.37
C VAL A 240 35.33 5.65 -0.93
N ALA A 241 36.41 5.36 -0.19
CA ALA A 241 36.52 5.66 1.24
C ALA A 241 36.30 7.16 1.56
N GLN A 242 36.77 8.06 0.71
CA GLN A 242 36.64 9.52 0.87
C GLN A 242 35.18 10.01 0.79
N TRP A 243 34.27 9.28 0.13
CA TRP A 243 32.86 9.63 0.00
C TRP A 243 31.95 8.94 1.03
N ARG A 244 32.47 7.98 1.77
CA ARG A 244 31.74 7.08 2.67
C ARG A 244 30.84 7.84 3.65
N GLU A 245 31.37 8.85 4.32
CA GLU A 245 30.60 9.63 5.30
C GLU A 245 29.49 10.46 4.63
N ARG A 246 29.84 11.11 3.53
CA ARG A 246 28.89 11.94 2.78
C ARG A 246 27.75 11.11 2.19
N LEU A 247 28.07 9.99 1.56
CA LEU A 247 27.06 9.08 0.97
C LEU A 247 26.15 8.47 2.03
N MET A 248 26.69 8.15 3.22
CA MET A 248 25.87 7.70 4.35
C MET A 248 24.91 8.81 4.79
N ALA A 249 25.34 10.04 4.92
CA ALA A 249 24.47 11.16 5.30
C ALA A 249 23.37 11.43 4.26
N VAL A 250 23.70 11.38 2.96
CA VAL A 250 22.72 11.49 1.86
C VAL A 250 21.71 10.33 1.93
N SER A 251 22.16 9.10 2.09
CA SER A 251 21.29 7.93 2.20
C SER A 251 20.35 8.02 3.40
N GLN A 252 20.82 8.52 4.55
CA GLN A 252 19.98 8.75 5.72
C GLN A 252 18.88 9.80 5.46
N VAL A 253 19.15 10.83 4.67
CA VAL A 253 18.13 11.82 4.30
C VAL A 253 17.12 11.22 3.31
N LEU A 254 17.59 10.52 2.27
CA LEU A 254 16.73 9.88 1.26
C LEU A 254 15.82 8.80 1.83
N LEU A 255 16.25 8.16 2.93
CA LEU A 255 15.48 7.08 3.55
C LEU A 255 14.12 7.55 4.08
N TYR A 256 13.98 8.81 4.53
CA TYR A 256 12.71 9.36 5.00
C TYR A 256 11.65 9.45 3.88
N PRO A 257 11.90 10.15 2.76
CA PRO A 257 10.92 10.18 1.67
C PRO A 257 10.72 8.81 1.02
N ALA A 258 11.72 7.94 0.96
CA ALA A 258 11.57 6.59 0.44
C ALA A 258 10.59 5.76 1.28
N LEU A 259 10.75 5.75 2.60
CA LEU A 259 9.81 5.09 3.51
C LEU A 259 8.42 5.75 3.50
N PHE A 260 8.35 7.07 3.39
CA PHE A 260 7.08 7.76 3.23
C PHE A 260 6.32 7.25 1.99
N CYS A 261 6.98 7.21 0.84
CA CYS A 261 6.38 6.72 -0.40
C CYS A 261 6.00 5.24 -0.30
N LEU A 262 6.88 4.38 0.23
CA LEU A 262 6.58 2.96 0.38
C LEU A 262 5.34 2.75 1.27
N THR A 263 5.32 3.37 2.44
CA THR A 263 4.22 3.25 3.41
C THR A 263 2.90 3.78 2.82
N THR A 264 2.92 4.97 2.22
CA THR A 264 1.74 5.55 1.55
C THR A 264 1.28 4.66 0.40
N GLY A 265 2.20 4.15 -0.41
CA GLY A 265 1.88 3.25 -1.51
C GLY A 265 1.20 1.96 -1.02
N ILE A 266 1.73 1.30 0.02
CA ILE A 266 1.13 0.10 0.62
C ILE A 266 -0.33 0.38 1.04
N PHE A 267 -0.60 1.50 1.71
CA PHE A 267 -1.96 1.82 2.16
C PHE A 267 -2.91 2.23 1.04
N ILE A 268 -2.43 2.91 0.00
CA ILE A 268 -3.23 3.15 -1.21
C ILE A 268 -3.61 1.81 -1.86
N GLY A 269 -2.66 0.86 -1.94
CA GLY A 269 -2.92 -0.50 -2.40
C GLY A 269 -3.94 -1.24 -1.54
N ALA A 270 -3.85 -1.12 -0.21
CA ALA A 270 -4.82 -1.71 0.72
C ALA A 270 -6.24 -1.13 0.53
N VAL A 271 -6.37 0.17 0.29
CA VAL A 271 -7.66 0.80 -0.04
C VAL A 271 -8.21 0.25 -1.36
N TRP A 272 -7.37 0.13 -2.39
CA TRP A 272 -7.75 -0.48 -3.66
C TRP A 272 -8.18 -1.94 -3.49
N ALA A 273 -7.42 -2.75 -2.76
CA ALA A 273 -7.75 -4.16 -2.47
C ALA A 273 -9.12 -4.29 -1.77
N ASN A 274 -9.42 -3.38 -0.84
CA ASN A 274 -10.72 -3.36 -0.17
C ASN A 274 -11.89 -2.98 -1.10
N MET A 275 -11.63 -2.22 -2.16
CA MET A 275 -12.65 -1.89 -3.18
C MET A 275 -12.83 -3.04 -4.17
N SER A 276 -11.75 -3.71 -4.53
CA SER A 276 -11.73 -4.74 -5.58
C SER A 276 -12.11 -6.13 -5.03
N TRP A 277 -11.61 -6.48 -3.85
CA TRP A 277 -11.72 -7.82 -3.25
C TRP A 277 -12.46 -7.86 -1.91
N GLY A 278 -12.98 -6.72 -1.44
CA GLY A 278 -13.74 -6.60 -0.20
C GLY A 278 -12.90 -6.66 1.09
N ARG A 279 -11.59 -6.78 1.01
CA ARG A 279 -10.67 -6.82 2.15
C ARG A 279 -9.44 -5.96 1.88
N TYR A 280 -9.02 -5.18 2.86
CA TYR A 280 -7.86 -4.27 2.72
C TYR A 280 -6.52 -4.98 2.96
N TRP A 281 -6.52 -6.22 3.48
CA TRP A 281 -5.34 -7.03 3.69
C TRP A 281 -5.69 -8.51 3.63
N GLY A 282 -5.04 -9.27 2.79
CA GLY A 282 -5.30 -10.68 2.54
C GLY A 282 -4.12 -11.61 2.84
N TRP A 283 -3.02 -11.10 3.38
CA TRP A 283 -1.75 -11.84 3.53
C TRP A 283 -1.23 -12.42 2.22
N ASP A 284 -1.59 -11.79 1.11
CA ASP A 284 -1.03 -12.12 -0.19
C ASP A 284 0.51 -12.01 -0.13
N PRO A 285 1.26 -12.87 -0.83
CA PRO A 285 2.72 -12.82 -0.82
C PRO A 285 3.29 -11.44 -1.10
N LYS A 286 2.68 -10.67 -2.02
CA LYS A 286 3.15 -9.32 -2.37
C LYS A 286 2.90 -8.30 -1.26
N GLU A 287 1.76 -8.36 -0.59
CA GLU A 287 1.45 -7.56 0.59
C GLU A 287 2.43 -7.86 1.74
N THR A 288 2.63 -9.16 2.01
CA THR A 288 3.52 -9.63 3.07
C THR A 288 4.96 -9.19 2.85
N TRP A 289 5.49 -9.34 1.63
CA TRP A 289 6.86 -8.93 1.32
C TRP A 289 7.02 -7.41 1.25
N ALA A 290 5.99 -6.66 0.86
CA ALA A 290 5.99 -5.21 0.96
C ALA A 290 6.08 -4.74 2.42
N LEU A 291 5.34 -5.39 3.33
CA LEU A 291 5.42 -5.13 4.77
C LEU A 291 6.81 -5.48 5.33
N ILE A 292 7.37 -6.65 4.97
CA ILE A 292 8.73 -7.04 5.36
C ILE A 292 9.74 -5.99 4.88
N THR A 293 9.66 -5.56 3.63
CA THR A 293 10.51 -4.51 3.07
C THR A 293 10.39 -3.22 3.86
N MET A 294 9.19 -2.80 4.20
CA MET A 294 8.94 -1.61 5.04
C MET A 294 9.60 -1.74 6.42
N ILE A 295 9.49 -2.90 7.08
CA ILE A 295 10.10 -3.16 8.39
C ILE A 295 11.63 -3.12 8.31
N VAL A 296 12.23 -3.73 7.28
CA VAL A 296 13.69 -3.73 7.06
C VAL A 296 14.21 -2.30 6.91
N TYR A 297 13.57 -1.47 6.09
CA TYR A 297 14.00 -0.08 5.92
C TYR A 297 13.67 0.80 7.13
N ALA A 298 12.59 0.53 7.86
CA ALA A 298 12.33 1.16 9.15
C ALA A 298 13.42 0.82 10.17
N GLY A 299 13.88 -0.44 10.21
CA GLY A 299 15.05 -0.86 11.00
C GLY A 299 16.32 -0.10 10.65
N LEU A 300 16.59 0.05 9.33
CA LEU A 300 17.72 0.83 8.84
C LEU A 300 17.63 2.31 9.23
N LEU A 301 16.42 2.90 9.21
CA LEU A 301 16.16 4.27 9.67
C LEU A 301 16.47 4.44 11.16
N HIS A 302 16.16 3.43 12.00
CA HIS A 302 16.36 3.48 13.44
C HIS A 302 17.76 3.02 13.87
N LEU A 303 18.54 2.40 12.99
CA LEU A 303 19.86 1.84 13.30
C LEU A 303 20.80 2.85 14.00
N PRO A 304 20.90 4.14 13.58
CA PRO A 304 21.75 5.10 14.28
C PRO A 304 21.27 5.46 15.69
N MET A 305 20.00 5.19 16.03
CA MET A 305 19.46 5.42 17.38
C MET A 305 19.70 4.24 18.30
N MET A 306 19.88 3.03 17.76
CA MET A 306 20.13 1.80 18.50
C MET A 306 21.59 1.69 18.95
N VAL A 307 22.50 2.40 18.28
CA VAL A 307 23.93 2.42 18.65
C VAL A 307 24.14 3.38 19.82
N SER A 308 24.54 2.83 20.96
CA SER A 308 24.52 3.50 22.28
C SER A 308 25.47 4.70 22.43
N HIS A 309 26.51 4.84 21.59
CA HIS A 309 27.49 5.92 21.70
C HIS A 309 27.61 6.72 20.41
N LYS A 310 27.58 8.06 20.53
CA LYS A 310 27.78 8.98 19.38
C LYS A 310 29.12 8.73 18.66
N THR A 311 30.15 8.36 19.40
CA THR A 311 31.48 7.98 18.87
C THR A 311 31.42 6.70 18.02
N ALA A 312 30.55 5.74 18.36
CA ALA A 312 30.39 4.51 17.60
C ALA A 312 29.75 4.76 16.23
N VAL A 313 28.78 5.67 16.13
CA VAL A 313 28.13 6.06 14.85
C VAL A 313 29.14 6.73 13.90
N SER A 314 30.14 7.42 14.42
CA SER A 314 31.20 8.06 13.64
C SER A 314 32.33 7.10 13.24
N SER A 315 32.34 5.87 13.76
CA SER A 315 33.41 4.92 13.49
C SER A 315 33.42 4.44 12.03
N PRO A 316 34.60 4.19 11.43
CA PRO A 316 34.71 3.64 10.09
C PRO A 316 33.96 2.31 9.94
N LYS A 317 33.99 1.46 10.99
CA LYS A 317 33.30 0.15 11.02
C LYS A 317 31.79 0.33 10.93
N TYR A 318 31.18 1.25 11.67
CA TYR A 318 29.76 1.52 11.60
C TYR A 318 29.33 2.00 10.20
N ARG A 319 30.10 2.93 9.60
CA ARG A 319 29.83 3.43 8.26
C ARG A 319 29.84 2.30 7.23
N THR A 320 30.82 1.39 7.31
CA THR A 320 30.89 0.20 6.44
C THR A 320 29.67 -0.71 6.62
N VAL A 321 29.30 -1.01 7.85
CA VAL A 321 28.11 -1.83 8.17
C VAL A 321 26.83 -1.16 7.65
N TYR A 322 26.70 0.17 7.79
CA TYR A 322 25.54 0.90 7.30
C TYR A 322 25.41 0.79 5.77
N HIS A 323 26.50 0.99 5.02
CA HIS A 323 26.51 0.86 3.57
C HIS A 323 26.16 -0.57 3.11
N LEU A 324 26.73 -1.58 3.78
CA LEU A 324 26.39 -2.97 3.52
C LEU A 324 24.89 -3.24 3.79
N ALA A 325 24.36 -2.72 4.90
CA ALA A 325 22.94 -2.85 5.22
C ALA A 325 22.03 -2.19 4.17
N CYS A 326 22.42 -1.04 3.60
CA CYS A 326 21.69 -0.42 2.48
C CYS A 326 21.61 -1.33 1.25
N ILE A 327 22.71 -2.02 0.91
CA ILE A 327 22.76 -2.94 -0.23
C ILE A 327 21.88 -4.18 0.07
N VAL A 328 22.03 -4.78 1.24
CA VAL A 328 21.24 -5.96 1.65
C VAL A 328 19.76 -5.62 1.69
N ALA A 329 19.38 -4.45 2.22
CA ALA A 329 17.98 -4.01 2.23
C ALA A 329 17.37 -3.92 0.83
N PHE A 330 18.15 -3.61 -0.19
CA PHE A 330 17.65 -3.52 -1.57
C PHE A 330 17.28 -4.88 -2.17
N PHE A 331 17.89 -5.98 -1.71
CA PHE A 331 17.46 -7.32 -2.13
C PHE A 331 16.01 -7.62 -1.73
N PHE A 332 15.53 -7.08 -0.61
CA PHE A 332 14.10 -7.20 -0.25
C PHE A 332 13.19 -6.49 -1.24
N VAL A 333 13.60 -5.33 -1.78
CA VAL A 333 12.87 -4.65 -2.85
C VAL A 333 12.83 -5.50 -4.12
N LEU A 334 13.99 -6.01 -4.56
CA LEU A 334 14.08 -6.87 -5.74
C LEU A 334 13.24 -8.13 -5.58
N PHE A 335 13.28 -8.76 -4.41
CA PHE A 335 12.50 -9.94 -4.13
C PHE A 335 11.00 -9.62 -4.11
N THR A 336 10.57 -8.52 -3.48
CA THR A 336 9.16 -8.09 -3.48
C THR A 336 8.65 -7.83 -4.90
N TYR A 337 9.47 -7.26 -5.76
CA TYR A 337 9.07 -6.92 -7.13
C TYR A 337 9.12 -8.12 -8.08
N PHE A 338 10.26 -8.80 -8.16
CA PHE A 338 10.51 -9.90 -9.08
C PHE A 338 10.24 -11.26 -8.42
N GLY A 339 10.84 -11.53 -7.25
CA GLY A 339 10.79 -12.84 -6.60
C GLY A 339 9.36 -13.28 -6.31
N VAL A 340 8.55 -12.39 -5.76
CA VAL A 340 7.15 -12.69 -5.46
C VAL A 340 6.37 -12.97 -6.75
N SER A 341 6.56 -12.17 -7.80
CA SER A 341 5.80 -12.32 -9.04
C SER A 341 6.12 -13.60 -9.81
N TYR A 342 7.36 -14.09 -9.75
CA TYR A 342 7.81 -15.26 -10.52
C TYR A 342 7.91 -16.54 -9.71
N LEU A 343 8.09 -16.47 -8.38
CA LEU A 343 8.34 -17.64 -7.53
C LEU A 343 7.18 -17.97 -6.60
N LEU A 344 6.37 -16.96 -6.23
CA LEU A 344 5.26 -17.11 -5.29
C LEU A 344 3.97 -16.72 -6.01
N GLY A 345 3.04 -17.64 -6.20
CA GLY A 345 1.71 -17.32 -6.72
C GLY A 345 0.95 -16.37 -5.77
N GLY A 346 -0.12 -15.71 -6.26
CA GLY A 346 -0.96 -14.85 -5.43
C GLY A 346 -1.91 -13.98 -6.25
N LEU A 347 -2.75 -13.20 -5.57
CA LEU A 347 -3.73 -12.29 -6.20
C LEU A 347 -3.07 -11.20 -7.07
N HIS A 348 -1.78 -10.94 -6.86
CA HIS A 348 -0.99 -9.98 -7.63
C HIS A 348 -0.15 -10.62 -8.75
N SER A 349 -0.35 -11.91 -9.05
CA SER A 349 0.31 -12.63 -10.14
C SER A 349 -0.49 -12.45 -11.43
N TYR A 350 -0.29 -11.32 -12.11
CA TYR A 350 -0.92 -11.00 -13.39
C TYR A 350 0.01 -11.30 -14.59
N ALA A 351 1.00 -12.16 -14.41
CA ALA A 351 1.93 -12.57 -15.47
C ALA A 351 1.42 -13.79 -16.22
#